data_7ab7f5f7c2f6eceb9e5c75dd74363b89
#
_entry.id   7ab7f5f7c2f6eceb9e5c75dd74363b89
#
_cell.length_a   1.000
_cell.length_b   1.000
_cell.length_c   1.000
_cell.angle_alpha   90.00
_cell.angle_beta   90.00
_cell.angle_gamma   90.00
#
_symmetry.space_group_name_H-M   'P 1'
#
loop_
_entity.id
_entity.type
_entity.pdbx_description
1 polymer ?
#
loop_
_entity_poly.entity_id
_entity_poly.type
_entity_poly.pdbx_seq_one_letter_code
_entity_poly.pdbx_strand_id
1 'polypeptide(L)'
;VIKGLKGQQKKIPTLGHHALVTLFGTVDIQTGDMFCTSAEKCNAVIFLDFLQQLLNRYTDKFVILILDNAIIHHAKLVQPFLEQNRHRLFLLFLPLYSPELNPIEKMWRWLKDMVIVNRFHRNESEIRSSISDFLAFIHACPEKVLARIGCA
;
A
#
# COMPACT_ATOMS: atom_id res chain seq x y z
N VAL A 1 -1.46 11.94 -9.71
CA VAL A 1 -1.53 10.51 -10.08
C VAL A 1 -0.93 9.72 -8.94
N ILE A 2 -1.72 8.88 -8.31
CA ILE A 2 -1.28 8.00 -7.23
C ILE A 2 -1.19 6.59 -7.79
N LYS A 3 -0.01 6.00 -7.73
CA LYS A 3 0.22 4.64 -8.18
C LYS A 3 0.35 3.70 -6.99
N GLY A 4 -0.38 2.65 -7.01
CA GLY A 4 0.01 1.45 -6.36
C GLY A 4 -0.98 0.85 -5.42
N LEU A 5 -1.41 -0.31 -5.64
CA LEU A 5 -1.88 -1.23 -4.63
C LEU A 5 -1.69 -2.64 -5.10
N LYS A 6 -0.96 -3.38 -4.32
CA LYS A 6 -1.13 -4.81 -4.32
C LYS A 6 -1.72 -5.17 -2.97
N GLY A 7 -2.98 -5.59 -2.97
CA GLY A 7 -3.55 -6.33 -1.86
C GLY A 7 -2.87 -7.69 -1.75
N GLN A 8 -1.55 -7.69 -1.62
CA GLN A 8 -0.82 -8.88 -1.24
C GLN A 8 -0.67 -8.86 0.26
N GLN A 9 -1.24 -9.86 0.85
CA GLN A 9 -0.90 -10.32 2.18
C GLN A 9 0.60 -10.60 2.21
N LYS A 10 1.43 -9.60 2.55
CA LYS A 10 2.83 -9.87 2.86
C LYS A 10 2.90 -10.48 4.24
N LYS A 11 3.00 -11.82 4.24
CA LYS A 11 3.29 -12.57 5.46
C LYS A 11 4.70 -12.22 5.89
N ILE A 12 4.81 -11.64 7.08
CA ILE A 12 6.09 -11.38 7.72
C ILE A 12 6.33 -12.52 8.70
N PRO A 13 7.22 -13.48 8.39
CA PRO A 13 7.51 -14.56 9.32
C PRO A 13 8.33 -14.01 10.49
N THR A 14 7.87 -14.28 11.70
CA THR A 14 8.69 -14.18 12.91
C THR A 14 9.26 -15.57 13.25
N LEU A 15 10.49 -15.62 13.71
CA LEU A 15 11.06 -16.85 14.27
C LEU A 15 10.28 -17.23 15.53
N GLY A 16 9.45 -18.28 15.44
CA GLY A 16 8.79 -18.90 16.59
C GLY A 16 7.31 -18.57 16.81
N HIS A 17 6.76 -17.48 16.23
CA HIS A 17 5.34 -17.18 16.24
C HIS A 17 4.94 -16.58 14.87
N HIS A 18 3.88 -17.10 14.28
CA HIS A 18 3.33 -16.62 12.99
C HIS A 18 2.55 -15.32 13.21
N ALA A 19 3.24 -14.23 13.52
CA ALA A 19 2.62 -12.91 13.50
C ALA A 19 2.46 -12.48 12.04
N LEU A 20 1.24 -12.12 11.68
CA LEU A 20 0.88 -11.72 10.33
C LEU A 20 0.36 -10.29 10.35
N VAL A 21 1.05 -9.38 9.69
CA VAL A 21 0.56 -8.02 9.47
C VAL A 21 0.23 -7.83 8.00
N THR A 22 -1.04 -7.54 7.70
CA THR A 22 -1.48 -7.18 6.35
C THR A 22 -1.39 -5.67 6.20
N LEU A 23 -0.77 -5.22 5.11
CA LEU A 23 -0.63 -3.80 4.79
C LEU A 23 -1.32 -3.49 3.46
N PHE A 24 -2.08 -2.39 3.45
CA PHE A 24 -2.53 -1.72 2.24
C PHE A 24 -1.74 -0.42 2.09
N GLY A 25 -1.26 -0.11 0.91
CA GLY A 25 -0.49 1.09 0.72
C GLY A 25 -0.52 1.63 -0.70
N THR A 26 -0.29 2.92 -0.83
CA THR A 26 -0.09 3.63 -2.09
C THR A 26 1.15 4.51 -2.00
N VAL A 27 1.76 4.79 -3.14
CA VAL A 27 2.81 5.79 -3.27
C VAL A 27 2.42 6.78 -4.37
N ASP A 28 2.48 8.07 -4.06
CA ASP A 28 2.33 9.12 -5.04
C ASP A 28 3.65 9.28 -5.79
N ILE A 29 3.62 9.00 -7.09
CA ILE A 29 4.83 9.03 -7.94
C ILE A 29 5.33 10.44 -8.26
N GLN A 30 4.56 11.47 -7.95
CA GLN A 30 4.95 12.87 -8.16
C GLN A 30 5.59 13.46 -6.91
N THR A 31 5.06 13.12 -5.75
CA THR A 31 5.48 13.72 -4.47
C THR A 31 6.34 12.78 -3.62
N GLY A 32 6.30 11.47 -3.86
CA GLY A 32 6.91 10.46 -3.00
C GLY A 32 6.12 10.21 -1.71
N ASP A 33 4.93 10.81 -1.55
CA ASP A 33 4.09 10.54 -0.38
C ASP A 33 3.59 9.10 -0.40
N MET A 34 3.80 8.38 0.69
CA MET A 34 3.32 7.01 0.87
C MET A 34 2.24 6.99 1.93
N PHE A 35 1.06 6.53 1.56
CA PHE A 35 -0.03 6.26 2.49
C PHE A 35 -0.16 4.76 2.71
N CYS A 36 -0.17 4.34 3.97
CA CYS A 36 -0.21 2.93 4.34
C CYS A 36 -1.12 2.71 5.55
N THR A 37 -1.93 1.67 5.49
CA THR A 37 -2.78 1.22 6.60
C THR A 37 -2.52 -0.25 6.89
N SER A 38 -2.67 -0.65 8.15
CA SER A 38 -2.60 -2.05 8.55
C SER A 38 -4.00 -2.62 8.75
N ALA A 39 -4.16 -3.89 8.42
CA ALA A 39 -5.42 -4.61 8.55
C ALA A 39 -5.19 -6.03 9.06
N GLU A 40 -6.19 -6.62 9.68
CA GLU A 40 -6.14 -8.03 10.10
C GLU A 40 -6.36 -8.99 8.94
N LYS A 41 -7.09 -8.56 7.92
CA LYS A 41 -7.47 -9.37 6.76
C LYS A 41 -7.33 -8.60 5.46
N CYS A 42 -7.10 -9.34 4.38
CA CYS A 42 -7.13 -8.81 3.02
C CYS A 42 -8.44 -9.21 2.35
N ASN A 43 -9.42 -8.30 2.34
CA ASN A 43 -10.73 -8.53 1.71
C ASN A 43 -11.31 -7.23 1.13
N ALA A 44 -12.42 -7.35 0.41
CA ALA A 44 -13.07 -6.22 -0.27
C ALA A 44 -13.59 -5.14 0.68
N VAL A 45 -14.00 -5.49 1.90
CA VAL A 45 -14.48 -4.52 2.91
C VAL A 45 -13.33 -3.62 3.36
N ILE A 46 -12.19 -4.22 3.67
CA ILE A 46 -10.98 -3.47 4.07
C ILE A 46 -10.43 -2.64 2.90
N PHE A 47 -10.49 -3.17 1.69
CA PHE A 47 -10.11 -2.42 0.50
C PHE A 47 -11.01 -1.20 0.29
N LEU A 48 -12.33 -1.34 0.49
CA LEU A 48 -13.27 -0.22 0.41
C LEU A 48 -12.97 0.85 1.46
N ASP A 49 -12.70 0.46 2.70
CA ASP A 49 -12.29 1.37 3.77
C ASP A 49 -10.98 2.10 3.43
N PHE A 50 -10.02 1.37 2.88
CA PHE A 50 -8.77 1.97 2.39
C PHE A 50 -9.01 3.03 1.29
N LEU A 51 -9.89 2.75 0.33
CA LEU A 51 -10.24 3.74 -0.72
C LEU A 51 -10.90 4.98 -0.11
N GLN A 52 -11.76 4.81 0.89
CA GLN A 52 -12.38 5.93 1.59
C GLN A 52 -11.34 6.80 2.31
N GLN A 53 -10.41 6.19 3.03
CA GLN A 53 -9.32 6.89 3.71
C GLN A 53 -8.41 7.60 2.70
N LEU A 54 -8.13 6.97 1.56
CA LEU A 54 -7.33 7.55 0.48
C LEU A 54 -7.98 8.83 -0.07
N LEU A 55 -9.28 8.79 -0.35
CA LEU A 55 -10.02 9.97 -0.83
C LEU A 55 -10.11 11.08 0.21
N ASN A 56 -10.20 10.74 1.49
CA ASN A 56 -10.17 11.71 2.58
C ASN A 56 -8.80 12.40 2.72
N ARG A 57 -7.72 11.69 2.40
CA ARG A 57 -6.37 12.25 2.39
C ARG A 57 -6.14 13.22 1.23
N TYR A 58 -6.72 12.96 0.07
CA TYR A 58 -6.52 13.76 -1.15
C TYR A 58 -7.82 14.46 -1.56
N THR A 59 -8.34 15.32 -0.68
CA THR A 59 -9.66 15.97 -0.84
C THR A 59 -9.79 16.79 -2.11
N ASP A 60 -8.72 17.47 -2.53
CA ASP A 60 -8.72 18.42 -3.65
C ASP A 60 -8.06 17.86 -4.93
N LYS A 61 -7.85 16.54 -4.98
CA LYS A 61 -7.19 15.90 -6.12
C LYS A 61 -8.09 14.87 -6.78
N PHE A 62 -7.92 14.75 -8.09
CA PHE A 62 -8.41 13.59 -8.83
C PHE A 62 -7.37 12.46 -8.67
N VAL A 63 -7.80 11.34 -8.13
CA VAL A 63 -6.95 10.18 -7.84
C VAL A 63 -7.04 9.17 -8.97
N ILE A 64 -5.94 8.90 -9.65
CA ILE A 64 -5.81 7.74 -10.53
C ILE A 64 -5.02 6.69 -9.76
N LEU A 65 -5.69 5.66 -9.30
CA LEU A 65 -5.09 4.57 -8.55
C LEU A 65 -4.72 3.43 -9.50
N ILE A 66 -3.42 3.18 -9.64
CA ILE A 66 -2.91 2.08 -10.47
C ILE A 66 -2.67 0.87 -9.58
N LEU A 67 -3.24 -0.26 -9.93
CA LEU A 67 -3.24 -1.47 -9.11
C LEU A 67 -3.21 -2.74 -9.97
N ASP A 68 -2.89 -3.85 -9.34
CA ASP A 68 -2.95 -5.16 -9.99
C ASP A 68 -4.41 -5.68 -10.09
N ASN A 69 -4.55 -6.83 -10.74
CA ASN A 69 -5.85 -7.47 -10.97
C ASN A 69 -6.27 -8.41 -9.81
N ALA A 70 -5.95 -8.08 -8.55
CA ALA A 70 -6.42 -8.87 -7.43
C ALA A 70 -7.97 -8.91 -7.35
N ILE A 71 -8.51 -10.07 -6.98
CA ILE A 71 -9.97 -10.31 -6.95
C ILE A 71 -10.70 -9.27 -6.10
N ILE A 72 -10.11 -8.85 -4.99
CA ILE A 72 -10.72 -7.86 -4.08
C ILE A 72 -10.96 -6.50 -4.75
N HIS A 73 -10.15 -6.15 -5.76
CA HIS A 73 -10.26 -4.89 -6.48
C HIS A 73 -11.46 -4.88 -7.43
N HIS A 74 -11.92 -6.06 -7.86
CA HIS A 74 -13.07 -6.24 -8.76
C HIS A 74 -14.36 -6.64 -8.02
N ALA A 75 -14.33 -6.67 -6.68
CA ALA A 75 -15.47 -7.11 -5.89
C ALA A 75 -16.70 -6.22 -6.14
N LYS A 76 -17.88 -6.85 -6.24
CA LYS A 76 -19.15 -6.16 -6.44
C LYS A 76 -19.43 -5.10 -5.37
N LEU A 77 -18.97 -5.34 -4.15
CA LEU A 77 -19.06 -4.41 -3.02
C LEU A 77 -18.43 -3.05 -3.29
N VAL A 78 -17.36 -3.01 -4.10
CA VAL A 78 -16.58 -1.80 -4.39
C VAL A 78 -17.25 -0.94 -5.48
N GLN A 79 -18.05 -1.54 -6.35
CA GLN A 79 -18.63 -0.87 -7.53
C GLN A 79 -19.48 0.35 -7.20
N PRO A 80 -20.43 0.31 -6.21
CA PRO A 80 -21.23 1.48 -5.87
C PRO A 80 -20.35 2.67 -5.40
N PHE A 81 -19.30 2.38 -4.65
CA PHE A 81 -18.37 3.40 -4.18
C PHE A 81 -17.61 4.06 -5.34
N LEU A 82 -17.14 3.26 -6.29
CA LEU A 82 -16.45 3.77 -7.49
C LEU A 82 -17.37 4.65 -8.31
N GLU A 83 -18.63 4.24 -8.51
CA GLU A 83 -19.62 5.02 -9.26
C GLU A 83 -19.92 6.36 -8.59
N GLN A 84 -20.12 6.37 -7.28
CA GLN A 84 -20.34 7.60 -6.50
C GLN A 84 -19.14 8.55 -6.56
N ASN A 85 -17.93 8.02 -6.62
CA ASN A 85 -16.70 8.80 -6.59
C ASN A 85 -16.00 8.94 -7.95
N ARG A 86 -16.66 8.59 -9.06
CA ARG A 86 -16.09 8.64 -10.42
C ARG A 86 -15.53 10.00 -10.83
N HIS A 87 -16.02 11.07 -10.21
CA HIS A 87 -15.56 12.44 -10.43
C HIS A 87 -14.23 12.75 -9.73
N ARG A 88 -13.74 11.84 -8.85
CA ARG A 88 -12.52 12.00 -8.04
C ARG A 88 -11.60 10.79 -8.05
N LEU A 89 -12.09 9.62 -8.44
CA LEU A 89 -11.35 8.37 -8.36
C LEU A 89 -11.50 7.57 -9.65
N PHE A 90 -10.38 7.14 -10.19
CA PHE A 90 -10.31 6.19 -11.30
C PHE A 90 -9.35 5.06 -10.97
N LEU A 91 -9.77 3.81 -11.14
CA LEU A 91 -8.93 2.63 -10.99
C LEU A 91 -8.37 2.22 -12.36
N LEU A 92 -7.05 2.16 -12.46
CA LEU A 92 -6.35 1.69 -13.66
C LEU A 92 -5.63 0.38 -13.33
N PHE A 93 -6.03 -0.70 -13.98
CA PHE A 93 -5.47 -2.02 -13.74
C PHE A 93 -4.24 -2.27 -14.60
N LEU A 94 -3.18 -2.79 -13.98
CA LEU A 94 -1.99 -3.24 -14.68
C LEU A 94 -2.27 -4.53 -15.47
N PRO A 95 -1.48 -4.83 -16.52
CA PRO A 95 -1.54 -6.12 -17.17
C PRO A 95 -1.32 -7.27 -16.18
N LEU A 96 -1.90 -8.43 -16.47
CA LEU A 96 -1.69 -9.63 -15.67
C LEU A 96 -0.20 -10.00 -15.63
N TYR A 97 0.25 -10.48 -14.47
CA TYR A 97 1.63 -10.94 -14.26
C TYR A 97 2.73 -9.89 -14.48
N SER A 98 2.42 -8.60 -14.25
CA SER A 98 3.38 -7.49 -14.41
C SER A 98 3.63 -6.71 -13.11
N PRO A 99 4.08 -7.37 -12.03
CA PRO A 99 4.33 -6.70 -10.75
C PRO A 99 5.46 -5.67 -10.83
N GLU A 100 6.40 -5.84 -11.77
CA GLU A 100 7.52 -4.92 -12.01
C GLU A 100 7.06 -3.52 -12.46
N LEU A 101 5.87 -3.44 -13.05
CA LEU A 101 5.26 -2.17 -13.46
C LEU A 101 4.63 -1.40 -12.29
N ASN A 102 4.52 -2.03 -11.11
CA ASN A 102 3.92 -1.40 -9.95
C ASN A 102 4.99 -0.83 -8.99
N PRO A 103 5.17 0.49 -8.92
CA PRO A 103 6.20 1.12 -8.08
C PRO A 103 6.11 0.76 -6.61
N ILE A 104 4.91 0.46 -6.09
CA ILE A 104 4.72 0.10 -4.68
C ILE A 104 5.47 -1.19 -4.31
N GLU A 105 5.75 -2.08 -5.26
CA GLU A 105 6.51 -3.30 -5.01
C GLU A 105 7.95 -3.00 -4.56
N LYS A 106 8.54 -1.93 -5.08
CA LYS A 106 9.85 -1.46 -4.64
C LYS A 106 9.82 -0.95 -3.19
N MET A 107 8.70 -0.31 -2.81
CA MET A 107 8.47 0.16 -1.44
C MET A 107 8.28 -1.01 -0.48
N TRP A 108 7.49 -2.04 -0.86
CA TRP A 108 7.32 -3.25 -0.06
C TRP A 108 8.62 -4.01 0.16
N ARG A 109 9.48 -4.07 -0.86
CA ARG A 109 10.82 -4.67 -0.73
C ARG A 109 11.67 -3.87 0.26
N TRP A 110 11.68 -2.55 0.13
CA TRP A 110 12.44 -1.68 1.03
C TRP A 110 11.95 -1.79 2.47
N LEU A 111 10.64 -1.74 2.70
CA LEU A 111 10.06 -1.95 4.02
C LEU A 111 10.49 -3.31 4.60
N LYS A 112 10.40 -4.38 3.82
CA LYS A 112 10.82 -5.70 4.25
C LYS A 112 12.31 -5.73 4.65
N ASP A 113 13.17 -5.13 3.84
CA ASP A 113 14.60 -5.08 4.11
C ASP A 113 14.89 -4.31 5.42
N MET A 114 14.19 -3.20 5.65
CA MET A 114 14.41 -2.35 6.83
C MET A 114 13.77 -2.91 8.11
N VAL A 115 12.61 -3.56 8.00
CA VAL A 115 11.82 -3.98 9.16
C VAL A 115 12.08 -5.45 9.52
N ILE A 116 12.33 -6.32 8.54
CA ILE A 116 12.33 -7.78 8.74
C ILE A 116 13.73 -8.38 8.63
N VAL A 117 14.49 -8.00 7.60
CA VAL A 117 15.78 -8.61 7.33
C VAL A 117 16.76 -8.27 8.46
N ASN A 118 17.36 -9.31 9.05
CA ASN A 118 18.31 -9.20 10.16
C ASN A 118 17.75 -8.56 11.45
N ARG A 119 16.42 -8.56 11.62
CA ARG A 119 15.76 -8.08 12.85
C ARG A 119 14.93 -9.19 13.48
N PHE A 120 15.06 -9.32 14.78
CA PHE A 120 14.22 -10.21 15.59
C PHE A 120 13.07 -9.39 16.19
N HIS A 121 11.83 -9.86 16.01
CA HIS A 121 10.66 -9.29 16.64
C HIS A 121 10.03 -10.35 17.56
N ARG A 122 9.80 -10.01 18.81
CA ARG A 122 9.23 -10.91 19.81
C ARG A 122 7.75 -11.14 19.61
N ASN A 123 7.05 -10.14 19.05
CA ASN A 123 5.60 -10.14 18.87
C ASN A 123 5.17 -9.20 17.75
N GLU A 124 3.88 -9.23 17.43
CA GLU A 124 3.26 -8.39 16.40
C GLU A 124 3.40 -6.88 16.69
N SER A 125 3.33 -6.48 17.98
CA SER A 125 3.45 -5.08 18.39
C SER A 125 4.81 -4.49 18.00
N GLU A 126 5.90 -5.25 18.17
CA GLU A 126 7.24 -4.82 17.75
C GLU A 126 7.35 -4.68 16.22
N ILE A 127 6.70 -5.56 15.47
CA ILE A 127 6.64 -5.44 13.99
C ILE A 127 5.89 -4.16 13.60
N ARG A 128 4.73 -3.91 14.19
CA ARG A 128 3.93 -2.70 13.93
C ARG A 128 4.69 -1.42 14.29
N SER A 129 5.42 -1.42 15.40
CA SER A 129 6.28 -0.30 15.78
C SER A 129 7.38 -0.05 14.75
N SER A 130 8.07 -1.10 14.30
CA SER A 130 9.12 -0.99 13.27
C SER A 130 8.56 -0.52 11.92
N ILE A 131 7.34 -0.93 11.55
CA ILE A 131 6.65 -0.42 10.36
C ILE A 131 6.35 1.08 10.53
N SER A 132 5.85 1.49 11.69
CA SER A 132 5.56 2.89 12.01
C SER A 132 6.81 3.77 11.92
N ASP A 133 7.93 3.30 12.44
CA ASP A 133 9.22 3.99 12.36
C ASP A 133 9.70 4.13 10.90
N PHE A 134 9.53 3.07 10.10
CA PHE A 134 9.85 3.12 8.68
C PHE A 134 8.98 4.15 7.94
N LEU A 135 7.67 4.16 8.20
CA LEU A 135 6.75 5.13 7.57
C LEU A 135 7.10 6.56 7.97
N ALA A 136 7.42 6.81 9.24
CA ALA A 136 7.88 8.13 9.70
C ALA A 136 9.18 8.55 8.99
N PHE A 137 10.13 7.62 8.81
CA PHE A 137 11.37 7.88 8.10
C PHE A 137 11.13 8.27 6.63
N ILE A 138 10.31 7.53 5.89
CA ILE A 138 10.07 7.84 4.46
C ILE A 138 9.24 9.12 4.29
N HIS A 139 8.34 9.44 5.22
CA HIS A 139 7.62 10.72 5.22
C HIS A 139 8.57 11.92 5.38
N ALA A 140 9.65 11.76 6.15
CA ALA A 140 10.67 12.79 6.31
C ALA A 140 11.61 12.92 5.09
N CYS A 141 11.63 11.92 4.19
CA CYS A 141 12.56 11.86 3.06
C CYS A 141 11.86 11.45 1.75
N PRO A 142 10.87 12.22 1.25
CA PRO A 142 10.12 11.85 0.05
C PRO A 142 10.99 11.74 -1.20
N GLU A 143 12.09 12.47 -1.27
CA GLU A 143 13.08 12.36 -2.35
C GLU A 143 13.71 10.96 -2.44
N LYS A 144 13.92 10.29 -1.30
CA LYS A 144 14.42 8.91 -1.26
C LYS A 144 13.36 7.93 -1.77
N VAL A 145 12.08 8.21 -1.52
CA VAL A 145 10.97 7.43 -2.06
C VAL A 145 10.95 7.55 -3.58
N LEU A 146 10.98 8.77 -4.12
CA LEU A 146 10.99 9.01 -5.56
C LEU A 146 12.18 8.33 -6.25
N ALA A 147 13.38 8.45 -5.68
CA ALA A 147 14.58 7.76 -6.18
C ALA A 147 14.39 6.23 -6.18
N ARG A 148 13.84 5.68 -5.09
CA ARG A 148 13.63 4.23 -4.95
C ARG A 148 12.64 3.67 -5.95
N ILE A 149 11.56 4.39 -6.24
CA ILE A 149 10.56 3.95 -7.23
C ILE A 149 10.97 4.26 -8.69
N GLY A 150 12.01 5.05 -8.89
CA GLY A 150 12.52 5.42 -10.22
C GLY A 150 11.73 6.56 -10.86
N CYS A 151 11.26 7.51 -10.04
CA CYS A 151 10.52 8.70 -10.46
C CYS A 151 11.23 10.02 -10.06
N ALA A 152 12.48 9.93 -9.65
CA ALA A 152 13.32 11.09 -9.32
C ALA A 152 13.96 11.67 -10.57
#